data_84bd3b473be196810cb61166d70de026
#
_entry.id   84bd3b473be196810cb61166d70de026
#
_cell.length_a   1.000
_cell.length_b   1.000
_cell.length_c   1.000
_cell.angle_alpha   90.00
_cell.angle_beta   90.00
_cell.angle_gamma   90.00
#
_symmetry.space_group_name_H-M   'P 1'
#
loop_
_entity.id
_entity.type
_entity.pdbx_description
1 polymer ?
#
loop_
_entity_poly.entity_id
_entity_poly.type
_entity_poly.pdbx_seq_one_letter_code
_entity_poly.pdbx_strand_id
1 'polypeptide(L)'
;MRPFFENNVLQQQPFKPMIIVVDTTKAGSASNTFVLPIIKDTTETVKIYWGDGTNSTGVNGNNTHVYAASGIYTVKIESRLFGGIYFNNLGDKAKITKIANYGQGVSRLNIGSFYGCSSLLSIDIGNIVSNGADATNQYR
;
A
#
# COMPACT_ATOMS: atom_id res chain seq x y z
N MET A 1 1.25 -0.38 -40.52
CA MET A 1 0.62 -0.61 -39.56
C MET A 1 1.28 -0.39 -38.38
N ARG A 2 1.38 0.32 -37.69
CA ARG A 2 1.96 0.40 -36.64
C ARG A 2 1.36 1.15 -35.59
N PRO A 3 0.34 2.04 -35.63
CA PRO A 3 -0.32 2.62 -34.51
C PRO A 3 -0.80 1.57 -33.53
N PHE A 4 -1.17 0.49 -34.11
CA PHE A 4 -1.57 -0.64 -33.35
C PHE A 4 -0.48 -1.13 -32.41
N PHE A 5 0.78 -1.11 -32.83
CA PHE A 5 1.86 -1.51 -31.98
C PHE A 5 2.11 -0.52 -30.87
N GLU A 6 1.93 0.74 -31.13
CA GLU A 6 2.11 1.75 -30.13
C GLU A 6 1.12 1.57 -29.00
N ASN A 7 -0.12 1.25 -29.34
CA ASN A 7 -1.12 1.00 -28.33
C ASN A 7 -0.77 -0.22 -27.48
N ASN A 8 -0.22 -1.24 -28.10
CA ASN A 8 0.19 -2.42 -27.36
C ASN A 8 1.32 -2.11 -26.39
N VAL A 9 2.26 -1.29 -26.79
CA VAL A 9 3.35 -0.89 -25.92
C VAL A 9 2.82 -0.16 -24.70
N LEU A 10 1.87 0.75 -24.88
CA LEU A 10 1.28 1.48 -23.78
C LEU A 10 0.53 0.55 -22.83
N GLN A 11 -0.16 -0.45 -23.37
CA GLN A 11 -0.90 -1.39 -22.56
C GLN A 11 0.00 -2.35 -21.79
N GLN A 12 1.24 -2.47 -22.21
CA GLN A 12 2.21 -3.33 -21.56
C GLN A 12 3.06 -2.61 -20.53
N GLN A 13 2.79 -1.33 -20.28
CA GLN A 13 3.47 -0.60 -19.22
C GLN A 13 3.30 -1.34 -17.90
N PRO A 14 4.37 -1.49 -17.11
CA PRO A 14 4.27 -2.14 -15.83
C PRO A 14 3.27 -1.44 -14.94
N PHE A 15 2.45 -2.23 -14.27
CA PHE A 15 1.53 -1.71 -13.29
C PHE A 15 2.31 -1.31 -12.04
N LYS A 16 2.08 -0.11 -11.52
CA LYS A 16 2.83 0.39 -10.38
C LYS A 16 2.18 -0.07 -9.08
N PRO A 17 2.89 -0.86 -8.27
CA PRO A 17 2.37 -1.30 -6.99
C PRO A 17 2.44 -0.18 -5.95
N MET A 18 1.71 -0.36 -4.87
CA MET A 18 1.88 0.44 -3.69
C MET A 18 3.09 -0.07 -2.91
N ILE A 19 3.98 0.82 -2.51
CA ILE A 19 5.18 0.46 -1.76
C ILE A 19 5.20 1.27 -0.47
N ILE A 20 5.27 0.56 0.66
CA ILE A 20 5.32 1.19 1.98
C ILE A 20 6.56 0.70 2.72
N VAL A 21 7.00 1.49 3.69
CA VAL A 21 8.09 1.11 4.59
C VAL A 21 7.51 1.03 5.99
N VAL A 22 7.81 -0.07 6.67
CA VAL A 22 7.32 -0.31 8.02
C VAL A 22 8.49 -0.59 8.96
N ASP A 23 8.35 -0.16 10.20
CA ASP A 23 9.28 -0.45 11.28
C ASP A 23 8.52 -1.29 12.31
N THR A 24 8.81 -2.59 12.34
CA THR A 24 8.05 -3.50 13.21
C THR A 24 8.29 -3.27 14.69
N THR A 25 9.37 -2.57 15.05
CA THR A 25 9.69 -2.29 16.46
C THR A 25 8.78 -1.27 17.12
N LYS A 26 8.04 -0.51 16.31
CA LYS A 26 7.15 0.53 16.85
C LYS A 26 5.89 -0.09 17.43
N ALA A 27 5.13 0.74 18.15
CA ALA A 27 3.97 0.28 18.93
C ALA A 27 2.91 -0.39 18.06
N GLY A 28 2.28 -1.41 18.61
CA GLY A 28 1.22 -2.17 17.95
C GLY A 28 1.31 -3.64 18.33
N SER A 29 1.31 -4.50 17.32
CA SER A 29 1.51 -5.93 17.49
C SER A 29 2.94 -6.24 17.93
N ALA A 30 3.30 -7.53 18.03
CA ALA A 30 4.65 -7.94 18.47
C ALA A 30 5.74 -7.27 17.64
N SER A 31 6.93 -7.10 18.22
CA SER A 31 8.01 -6.32 17.62
C SER A 31 8.55 -6.90 16.31
N ASN A 32 8.21 -8.12 15.96
CA ASN A 32 8.58 -8.74 14.70
C ASN A 32 7.38 -8.99 13.80
N THR A 33 6.26 -8.32 14.05
CA THR A 33 5.01 -8.56 13.33
C THR A 33 4.52 -7.27 12.68
N PHE A 34 3.90 -7.39 11.52
CA PHE A 34 3.16 -6.29 10.93
C PHE A 34 1.79 -6.77 10.48
N VAL A 35 0.77 -6.03 10.87
CA VAL A 35 -0.62 -6.28 10.48
C VAL A 35 -1.04 -5.19 9.50
N LEU A 36 -1.27 -5.59 8.26
CA LEU A 36 -1.63 -4.68 7.17
C LEU A 36 -3.15 -4.71 6.96
N PRO A 37 -3.86 -3.62 7.34
CA PRO A 37 -5.29 -3.56 7.11
C PRO A 37 -5.57 -3.03 5.70
N ILE A 38 -6.28 -3.80 4.89
CA ILE A 38 -6.66 -3.35 3.56
C ILE A 38 -8.17 -3.44 3.35
N ILE A 39 -8.64 -2.64 2.43
CA ILE A 39 -10.01 -2.74 1.93
C ILE A 39 -9.95 -3.47 0.61
N LYS A 40 -10.59 -4.65 0.56
CA LYS A 40 -10.67 -5.44 -0.66
C LYS A 40 -12.14 -5.74 -0.91
N ASP A 41 -12.75 -4.88 -1.70
CA ASP A 41 -14.18 -4.96 -2.00
C ASP A 41 -14.44 -5.33 -3.46
N THR A 42 -13.43 -5.86 -4.14
CA THR A 42 -13.53 -6.35 -5.51
C THR A 42 -13.01 -7.78 -5.58
N THR A 43 -13.18 -8.41 -6.74
CA THR A 43 -12.63 -9.76 -6.97
C THR A 43 -11.20 -9.74 -7.45
N GLU A 44 -10.61 -8.55 -7.65
CA GLU A 44 -9.22 -8.45 -8.08
C GLU A 44 -8.29 -9.00 -7.01
N THR A 45 -7.26 -9.70 -7.45
CA THR A 45 -6.25 -10.26 -6.56
C THR A 45 -5.41 -9.15 -5.96
N VAL A 46 -5.12 -9.26 -4.67
CA VAL A 46 -4.15 -8.43 -3.98
C VAL A 46 -2.99 -9.31 -3.56
N LYS A 47 -1.79 -9.00 -4.02
CA LYS A 47 -0.59 -9.76 -3.67
C LYS A 47 0.28 -8.90 -2.77
N ILE A 48 0.67 -9.43 -1.63
CA ILE A 48 1.49 -8.72 -0.66
C ILE A 48 2.86 -9.36 -0.60
N TYR A 49 3.90 -8.58 -0.90
CA TYR A 49 5.30 -8.98 -0.77
C TYR A 49 5.83 -8.31 0.48
N TRP A 50 6.20 -9.11 1.47
CA TRP A 50 6.45 -8.61 2.81
C TRP A 50 7.82 -7.98 3.03
N GLY A 51 8.71 -8.10 2.05
CA GLY A 51 10.05 -7.50 2.14
C GLY A 51 11.12 -8.41 2.73
N ASP A 52 10.75 -9.65 3.04
CA ASP A 52 11.67 -10.66 3.56
C ASP A 52 11.82 -11.86 2.60
N GLY A 53 11.39 -11.68 1.36
CA GLY A 53 11.41 -12.74 0.36
C GLY A 53 10.12 -13.56 0.32
N THR A 54 9.19 -13.33 1.23
CA THR A 54 7.91 -14.05 1.27
C THR A 54 6.78 -13.18 0.75
N ASN A 55 5.69 -13.84 0.38
CA ASN A 55 4.50 -13.14 -0.09
C ASN A 55 3.24 -13.90 0.30
N SER A 56 2.13 -13.23 0.22
CA SER A 56 0.83 -13.84 0.47
C SER A 56 -0.25 -13.15 -0.36
N THR A 57 -1.39 -13.81 -0.48
CA THR A 57 -2.56 -13.21 -1.11
C THR A 57 -3.33 -12.45 -0.05
N GLY A 58 -3.63 -11.19 -0.34
CA GLY A 58 -4.33 -10.33 0.60
C GLY A 58 -5.80 -10.66 0.71
N VAL A 59 -6.34 -10.48 1.91
CA VAL A 59 -7.75 -10.61 2.20
C VAL A 59 -8.29 -9.27 2.70
N ASN A 60 -9.59 -9.08 2.62
CA ASN A 60 -10.21 -7.88 3.17
C ASN A 60 -10.02 -7.85 4.68
N GLY A 61 -9.56 -6.73 5.21
CA GLY A 61 -9.26 -6.57 6.62
C GLY A 61 -7.79 -6.78 6.93
N ASN A 62 -7.51 -7.39 8.05
CA ASN A 62 -6.15 -7.52 8.57
C ASN A 62 -5.40 -8.69 7.92
N ASN A 63 -4.21 -8.37 7.44
CA ASN A 63 -3.27 -9.35 6.88
C ASN A 63 -2.04 -9.34 7.77
N THR A 64 -1.81 -10.41 8.49
CA THR A 64 -0.75 -10.49 9.51
C THR A 64 0.45 -11.24 8.97
N HIS A 65 1.63 -10.66 9.17
CA HIS A 65 2.89 -11.31 8.81
C HIS A 65 3.86 -11.23 9.99
N VAL A 66 4.48 -12.38 10.30
CA VAL A 66 5.49 -12.47 11.33
C VAL A 66 6.85 -12.63 10.66
N TYR A 67 7.74 -11.67 10.90
CA TYR A 67 9.09 -11.69 10.38
C TYR A 67 10.01 -12.52 11.29
N ALA A 68 11.10 -13.04 10.73
CA ALA A 68 12.08 -13.77 11.53
C ALA A 68 12.77 -12.86 12.57
N ALA A 69 12.90 -11.57 12.24
CA ALA A 69 13.50 -10.60 13.15
C ALA A 69 12.75 -9.28 13.06
N SER A 70 12.76 -8.52 14.14
CA SER A 70 12.25 -7.16 14.13
C SER A 70 13.14 -6.26 13.28
N GLY A 71 12.57 -5.23 12.68
CA GLY A 71 13.34 -4.31 11.84
C GLY A 71 12.48 -3.51 10.89
N ILE A 72 13.14 -2.96 9.89
CA ILE A 72 12.52 -2.12 8.87
C ILE A 72 12.39 -2.95 7.61
N TYR A 73 11.18 -2.97 7.05
CA TYR A 73 10.88 -3.75 5.85
C TYR A 73 10.15 -2.90 4.83
N THR A 74 10.43 -3.17 3.56
CA THR A 74 9.71 -2.56 2.45
C THR A 74 8.66 -3.55 1.95
N VAL A 75 7.41 -3.18 2.10
CA VAL A 75 6.27 -4.03 1.73
C VAL A 75 5.69 -3.51 0.43
N LYS A 76 5.49 -4.43 -0.52
CA LYS A 76 4.93 -4.11 -1.83
C LYS A 76 3.56 -4.75 -1.96
N ILE A 77 2.58 -3.96 -2.35
CA ILE A 77 1.20 -4.41 -2.50
C ILE A 77 0.83 -4.25 -3.98
N GLU A 78 0.63 -5.38 -4.64
CA GLU A 78 0.26 -5.40 -6.06
C GLU A 78 -1.21 -5.74 -6.20
N SER A 79 -1.94 -4.85 -6.84
CA SER A 79 -3.33 -5.09 -7.21
C SER A 79 -3.73 -4.09 -8.29
N ARG A 80 -4.56 -4.52 -9.21
CA ARG A 80 -5.12 -3.62 -10.21
C ARG A 80 -6.20 -2.74 -9.61
N LEU A 81 -6.84 -3.20 -8.55
CA LEU A 81 -7.92 -2.45 -7.91
C LEU A 81 -8.19 -2.99 -6.52
N PHE A 82 -7.90 -2.20 -5.51
CA PHE A 82 -8.29 -2.48 -4.13
C PHE A 82 -8.56 -1.16 -3.42
N GLY A 83 -9.25 -1.21 -2.31
CA GLY A 83 -9.68 -0.01 -1.61
C GLY A 83 -8.56 0.76 -0.92
N GLY A 84 -7.39 0.16 -0.79
CA GLY A 84 -6.25 0.80 -0.13
C GLY A 84 -6.05 0.33 1.29
N ILE A 85 -5.19 1.01 2.01
CA ILE A 85 -4.89 0.73 3.41
C ILE A 85 -5.87 1.51 4.29
N TYR A 86 -6.31 0.92 5.40
CA TYR A 86 -7.27 1.57 6.26
C TYR A 86 -6.98 1.27 7.72
N PHE A 87 -6.13 2.08 8.35
CA PHE A 87 -5.78 1.90 9.76
C PHE A 87 -6.88 2.39 10.72
N ASN A 88 -7.50 3.50 10.41
CA ASN A 88 -8.56 4.09 11.23
C ASN A 88 -8.18 4.19 12.72
N ASN A 89 -6.97 4.66 12.98
CA ASN A 89 -6.41 4.84 14.32
C ASN A 89 -6.30 3.55 15.15
N LEU A 90 -6.21 2.40 14.47
CA LEU A 90 -6.17 1.10 15.14
C LEU A 90 -4.91 0.31 14.73
N GLY A 91 -4.67 -0.79 15.42
CA GLY A 91 -3.67 -1.78 15.06
C GLY A 91 -2.26 -1.22 14.96
N ASP A 92 -1.59 -1.56 13.88
CA ASP A 92 -0.18 -1.23 13.67
C ASP A 92 0.03 0.14 13.01
N LYS A 93 -0.87 1.07 13.26
CA LYS A 93 -0.80 2.41 12.69
C LYS A 93 0.53 3.12 12.93
N ALA A 94 1.19 2.82 14.03
CA ALA A 94 2.48 3.44 14.36
C ALA A 94 3.66 2.81 13.63
N LYS A 95 3.46 1.67 12.99
CA LYS A 95 4.56 0.95 12.34
C LYS A 95 4.83 1.41 10.90
N ILE A 96 3.87 2.02 10.23
CA ILE A 96 4.10 2.54 8.90
C ILE A 96 4.85 3.88 9.00
N THR A 97 6.00 3.96 8.32
CA THR A 97 6.86 5.15 8.42
C THR A 97 6.94 5.92 7.12
N LYS A 98 6.64 5.29 5.99
CA LYS A 98 6.73 5.94 4.68
C LYS A 98 5.82 5.25 3.69
N ILE A 99 5.23 6.02 2.81
CA ILE A 99 4.65 5.51 1.58
C ILE A 99 5.62 5.90 0.48
N ALA A 100 6.40 4.92 0.02
CA ALA A 100 7.44 5.15 -0.98
C ALA A 100 6.86 5.28 -2.38
N ASN A 101 5.71 4.66 -2.63
CA ASN A 101 4.97 4.80 -3.88
C ASN A 101 3.51 4.48 -3.59
N TYR A 102 2.62 5.43 -3.91
CA TYR A 102 1.19 5.19 -3.68
C TYR A 102 0.63 4.13 -4.62
N GLY A 103 1.21 4.00 -5.81
CA GLY A 103 0.79 3.00 -6.78
C GLY A 103 -0.41 3.42 -7.60
N GLN A 104 -0.91 2.50 -8.40
CA GLN A 104 -2.01 2.74 -9.35
C GLN A 104 -3.27 1.95 -9.01
N GLY A 105 -3.18 0.98 -8.11
CA GLY A 105 -4.30 0.10 -7.80
C GLY A 105 -5.24 0.58 -6.71
N VAL A 106 -4.86 1.63 -5.98
CA VAL A 106 -5.67 2.11 -4.86
C VAL A 106 -6.83 2.92 -5.39
N SER A 107 -8.05 2.48 -5.11
CA SER A 107 -9.25 3.12 -5.63
C SER A 107 -9.82 4.16 -4.68
N ARG A 108 -9.42 4.14 -3.42
CA ARG A 108 -9.97 5.08 -2.43
C ARG A 108 -8.90 5.57 -1.49
N LEU A 109 -9.06 6.79 -1.06
CA LEU A 109 -8.33 7.32 0.06
C LEU A 109 -9.36 7.89 1.01
N ASN A 110 -9.62 7.17 2.08
CA ASN A 110 -10.59 7.58 3.09
C ASN A 110 -9.90 8.39 4.19
N ILE A 111 -10.68 9.19 4.89
CA ILE A 111 -10.17 9.93 6.04
C ILE A 111 -9.47 8.99 7.03
N GLY A 112 -10.00 7.79 7.20
CA GLY A 112 -9.43 6.81 8.13
C GLY A 112 -8.21 6.07 7.62
N SER A 113 -7.85 6.20 6.34
CA SER A 113 -6.77 5.39 5.75
C SER A 113 -5.49 5.44 6.58
N PHE A 114 -5.02 6.63 6.89
CA PHE A 114 -3.79 6.82 7.66
C PHE A 114 -4.03 7.56 8.97
N TYR A 115 -5.26 7.58 9.43
CA TYR A 115 -5.59 8.22 10.69
C TYR A 115 -4.87 7.50 11.83
N GLY A 116 -4.13 8.26 12.63
CA GLY A 116 -3.35 7.73 13.74
C GLY A 116 -1.95 7.24 13.37
N CYS A 117 -1.56 7.32 12.09
CA CYS A 117 -0.24 6.88 11.63
C CYS A 117 0.82 7.92 12.00
N SER A 118 1.12 8.01 13.28
CA SER A 118 1.97 9.07 13.85
C SER A 118 3.44 8.97 13.43
N SER A 119 3.87 7.81 12.94
CA SER A 119 5.25 7.62 12.47
C SER A 119 5.41 7.86 10.98
N LEU A 120 4.32 8.15 10.27
CA LEU A 120 4.37 8.36 8.82
C LEU A 120 4.97 9.72 8.52
N LEU A 121 6.17 9.72 7.94
CA LEU A 121 6.96 10.93 7.71
C LEU A 121 6.85 11.46 6.30
N SER A 122 6.56 10.62 5.33
CA SER A 122 6.49 11.05 3.94
C SER A 122 5.59 10.14 3.11
N ILE A 123 4.98 10.74 2.11
CA ILE A 123 4.12 10.04 1.16
C ILE A 123 4.54 10.46 -0.24
N ASP A 124 4.95 9.49 -1.04
CA ASP A 124 5.25 9.75 -2.46
C ASP A 124 4.05 9.29 -3.27
N ILE A 125 3.31 10.24 -3.78
CA ILE A 125 2.14 9.95 -4.62
C ILE A 125 2.54 9.66 -6.07
N GLY A 126 3.83 9.84 -6.40
CA GLY A 126 4.33 9.54 -7.75
C GLY A 126 3.62 10.38 -8.81
N ASN A 127 3.38 9.74 -9.95
CA ASN A 127 2.70 10.39 -11.06
C ASN A 127 1.20 10.13 -11.02
N ILE A 128 0.58 10.21 -9.88
CA ILE A 128 -0.88 10.15 -9.83
C ILE A 128 -1.40 11.38 -10.53
N VAL A 129 -1.82 11.19 -11.76
CA VAL A 129 -2.48 12.26 -12.48
C VAL A 129 -3.88 12.33 -11.91
N SER A 130 -4.07 13.25 -11.01
CA SER A 130 -5.42 13.54 -10.57
C SER A 130 -6.10 14.24 -11.72
N ASN A 131 -7.25 13.80 -12.10
CA ASN A 131 -8.07 14.47 -13.10
C ASN A 131 -8.60 15.79 -12.53
N GLY A 132 -7.68 16.69 -12.18
CA GLY A 132 -8.04 17.95 -11.59
C GLY A 132 -8.32 17.91 -10.09
N ALA A 133 -8.29 16.75 -9.47
CA ALA A 133 -8.47 16.68 -8.04
C ALA A 133 -7.13 16.92 -7.35
N ASP A 134 -7.12 17.69 -6.29
CA ASP A 134 -5.93 17.93 -5.52
C ASP A 134 -5.70 16.73 -4.59
N ALA A 135 -4.82 15.84 -5.00
CA ALA A 135 -4.53 14.63 -4.24
C ALA A 135 -4.02 14.95 -2.83
N THR A 136 -3.40 16.11 -2.63
CA THR A 136 -2.87 16.45 -1.32
C THR A 136 -3.98 16.73 -0.31
N ASN A 137 -5.14 17.15 -0.76
CA ASN A 137 -6.25 17.39 0.14
C ASN A 137 -6.81 16.10 0.75
N GLN A 138 -6.55 14.98 0.14
CA GLN A 138 -7.08 13.71 0.60
C GLN A 138 -6.34 13.18 1.82
N TYR A 139 -5.18 13.72 2.11
CA TYR A 139 -4.35 13.28 3.24
C TYR A 139 -4.57 14.10 4.51
N ARG A 140 -5.45 15.05 4.48
CA ARG A 140 -5.72 15.92 5.61
C ARG A 140 -6.79 15.39 6.52
#